data_e533bda5d0b21dd627ae102e339b4417
#
_entry.id   e533bda5d0b21dd627ae102e339b4417
#
_cell.length_a   1.000
_cell.length_b   1.000
_cell.length_c   1.000
_cell.angle_alpha   90.00
_cell.angle_beta   90.00
_cell.angle_gamma   90.00
#
_symmetry.space_group_name_H-M   'P 1'
#
loop_
_entity.id
_entity.type
_entity.pdbx_description
1 polymer ?
#
loop_
_entity_poly.entity_id
_entity_poly.type
_entity_poly.pdbx_seq_one_letter_code
_entity_poly.pdbx_strand_id
1 'polypeptide(L)'
;MNKTKIISMYLPQYHETEDNNKWWGKGFTDWTSVKSSESLFDGHRQPRVPLNSNYYDLSEVENIKWQADLAKKYGIYGFGIYHYWFSTDKQTLTKPAELILSHPEIDIPFFFAWDNNSWVRTWSKYKHNTNAWSPKVDGGLKEDQTDNGVLARLDYGDEKDWKIHFDYLNKFFIDERYIKIDNKPLFIIWNYTDKERLKAMCEYWRKLAVEAGYNGIFLMNRYNPYDSLDGFDALVTYEPMFSAWQNKNIFTRVVNKLKDLFVQEKKLTIFDYDKVWLSILKNAKFKAKEDIWYGAFVSYDDSPRRGRQGKIVKGENPGKFEKYLKELARISDEQNKPYIFLTAWNEWGEGAYLEPDTDNGYAFLEAAKRVSEIR
;
A
#
# COMPACT_ATOMS: atom_id res chain seq x y z
N MET A 1 3.55 28.55 -5.58
CA MET A 1 3.93 27.14 -5.44
C MET A 1 2.68 26.32 -5.24
N ASN A 2 2.52 25.23 -5.95
CA ASN A 2 1.39 24.33 -5.71
C ASN A 2 1.63 23.60 -4.39
N LYS A 3 0.60 23.58 -3.51
CA LYS A 3 0.69 22.83 -2.24
C LYS A 3 0.76 21.33 -2.52
N THR A 4 1.63 20.63 -1.81
CA THR A 4 1.72 19.17 -1.84
C THR A 4 0.39 18.54 -1.40
N LYS A 5 -0.18 17.64 -2.17
CA LYS A 5 -1.45 16.97 -1.86
C LYS A 5 -1.20 15.65 -1.16
N ILE A 6 -2.11 15.22 -0.30
CA ILE A 6 -2.03 13.94 0.42
C ILE A 6 -2.89 12.92 -0.33
N ILE A 7 -2.27 11.84 -0.80
CA ILE A 7 -2.94 10.69 -1.39
C ILE A 7 -2.85 9.54 -0.38
N SER A 8 -3.96 8.86 -0.10
CA SER A 8 -3.95 7.72 0.79
C SER A 8 -3.98 6.41 0.01
N MET A 9 -3.11 5.45 0.38
CA MET A 9 -3.11 4.12 -0.22
C MET A 9 -4.40 3.39 0.18
N TYR A 10 -4.97 2.64 -0.76
CA TYR A 10 -6.31 2.04 -0.62
C TYR A 10 -6.28 0.55 -0.89
N LEU A 11 -6.69 -0.25 0.11
CA LEU A 11 -6.76 -1.71 0.02
C LEU A 11 -8.17 -2.15 -0.47
N PRO A 12 -8.29 -2.82 -1.62
CA PRO A 12 -9.58 -3.26 -2.16
C PRO A 12 -10.07 -4.61 -1.57
N GLN A 13 -9.51 -5.10 -0.45
CA GLN A 13 -9.68 -6.48 0.03
C GLN A 13 -10.79 -6.66 1.08
N TYR A 14 -11.85 -5.87 1.03
CA TYR A 14 -12.97 -5.95 1.98
C TYR A 14 -14.27 -6.38 1.31
N HIS A 15 -14.19 -7.36 0.40
CA HIS A 15 -15.32 -8.03 -0.23
C HIS A 15 -14.96 -9.49 -0.51
N GLU A 16 -15.96 -10.35 -0.60
CA GLU A 16 -15.73 -11.75 -0.98
C GLU A 16 -15.20 -11.85 -2.41
N THR A 17 -14.24 -12.75 -2.60
CA THR A 17 -13.78 -13.17 -3.92
C THR A 17 -13.72 -14.68 -3.98
N GLU A 18 -13.86 -15.26 -5.17
CA GLU A 18 -13.71 -16.71 -5.36
C GLU A 18 -12.33 -17.20 -4.91
N ASP A 19 -11.29 -16.40 -5.17
CA ASP A 19 -9.92 -16.70 -4.75
C ASP A 19 -9.79 -16.78 -3.23
N ASN A 20 -10.25 -15.75 -2.51
CA ASN A 20 -10.20 -15.73 -1.06
C ASN A 20 -11.03 -16.85 -0.44
N ASN A 21 -12.21 -17.12 -1.01
CA ASN A 21 -13.04 -18.22 -0.56
C ASN A 21 -12.35 -19.58 -0.75
N LYS A 22 -11.67 -19.78 -1.88
CA LYS A 22 -10.88 -20.99 -2.16
C LYS A 22 -9.68 -21.10 -1.22
N TRP A 23 -8.99 -20.01 -0.94
CA TRP A 23 -7.74 -20.04 -0.15
C TRP A 23 -7.97 -20.10 1.35
N TRP A 24 -8.98 -19.41 1.86
CA TRP A 24 -9.17 -19.14 3.29
C TRP A 24 -10.51 -19.58 3.84
N GLY A 25 -11.41 -20.05 2.99
CA GLY A 25 -12.77 -20.43 3.35
C GLY A 25 -13.82 -19.40 2.95
N LYS A 26 -15.04 -19.89 2.77
CA LYS A 26 -16.18 -19.09 2.33
C LYS A 26 -16.40 -17.86 3.25
N GLY A 27 -16.62 -16.70 2.64
CA GLY A 27 -16.88 -15.45 3.35
C GLY A 27 -15.62 -14.73 3.86
N PHE A 28 -14.44 -15.19 3.46
CA PHE A 28 -13.20 -14.55 3.90
C PHE A 28 -13.03 -13.18 3.26
N THR A 29 -12.80 -12.19 4.12
CA THR A 29 -12.28 -10.84 3.77
C THR A 29 -11.20 -10.47 4.77
N ASP A 30 -10.49 -9.36 4.58
CA ASP A 30 -9.48 -8.92 5.56
C ASP A 30 -10.08 -8.62 6.96
N TRP A 31 -11.38 -8.31 7.02
CA TRP A 31 -12.11 -8.21 8.29
C TRP A 31 -12.04 -9.48 9.16
N THR A 32 -11.87 -10.65 8.55
CA THR A 32 -11.71 -11.90 9.29
C THR A 32 -10.46 -11.88 10.15
N SER A 33 -9.34 -11.42 9.59
CA SER A 33 -8.07 -11.27 10.32
C SER A 33 -8.18 -10.21 11.41
N VAL A 34 -8.82 -9.07 11.11
CA VAL A 34 -9.01 -7.97 12.07
C VAL A 34 -9.85 -8.41 13.26
N LYS A 35 -11.02 -9.01 13.01
CA LYS A 35 -11.95 -9.48 14.06
C LYS A 35 -11.36 -10.58 14.93
N SER A 36 -10.51 -11.44 14.37
CA SER A 36 -9.88 -12.56 15.10
C SER A 36 -8.58 -12.19 15.80
N SER A 37 -8.14 -10.93 15.71
CA SER A 37 -6.93 -10.48 16.37
C SER A 37 -7.10 -10.42 17.89
N GLU A 38 -6.00 -10.61 18.61
CA GLU A 38 -5.98 -10.64 20.07
C GLU A 38 -4.88 -9.74 20.63
N SER A 39 -5.10 -9.23 21.83
CA SER A 39 -4.06 -8.53 22.58
C SER A 39 -2.88 -9.47 22.88
N LEU A 40 -1.67 -9.09 22.50
CA LEU A 40 -0.46 -9.89 22.68
C LEU A 40 0.33 -9.53 23.95
N PHE A 41 0.04 -8.38 24.54
CA PHE A 41 0.66 -7.89 25.77
C PHE A 41 -0.26 -6.82 26.42
N ASP A 42 -0.01 -6.51 27.66
CA ASP A 42 -0.79 -5.52 28.41
C ASP A 42 -0.76 -4.13 27.74
N GLY A 43 -1.94 -3.55 27.52
CA GLY A 43 -2.12 -2.29 26.79
C GLY A 43 -1.95 -2.37 25.26
N HIS A 44 -1.91 -3.58 24.67
CA HIS A 44 -1.97 -3.76 23.22
C HIS A 44 -3.41 -3.66 22.73
N ARG A 45 -3.69 -2.70 21.86
CA ARG A 45 -5.03 -2.39 21.36
C ARG A 45 -5.40 -3.28 20.17
N GLN A 46 -5.84 -4.51 20.45
CA GLN A 46 -6.40 -5.43 19.47
C GLN A 46 -7.57 -6.20 20.13
N PRO A 47 -8.63 -6.54 19.37
CA PRO A 47 -8.89 -6.13 17.99
C PRO A 47 -9.21 -4.62 17.87
N ARG A 48 -8.80 -4.00 16.78
CA ARG A 48 -9.24 -2.64 16.44
C ARG A 48 -10.62 -2.69 15.81
N VAL A 49 -11.51 -1.80 16.22
CA VAL A 49 -12.91 -1.82 15.81
C VAL A 49 -13.27 -0.55 15.05
N PRO A 50 -13.79 -0.65 13.81
CA PRO A 50 -14.28 0.50 13.08
C PRO A 50 -15.38 1.23 13.87
N LEU A 51 -15.42 2.55 13.75
CA LEU A 51 -16.48 3.35 14.38
C LEU A 51 -17.87 2.84 13.96
N ASN A 52 -18.79 2.73 14.92
CA ASN A 52 -20.12 2.15 14.73
C ASN A 52 -20.11 0.70 14.21
N SER A 53 -19.03 -0.04 14.42
CA SER A 53 -18.85 -1.40 13.88
C SER A 53 -19.05 -1.49 12.37
N ASN A 54 -18.65 -0.46 11.62
CA ASN A 54 -18.81 -0.38 10.17
C ASN A 54 -17.81 -1.30 9.45
N TYR A 55 -18.07 -2.59 9.48
CA TYR A 55 -17.36 -3.61 8.72
C TYR A 55 -17.92 -3.71 7.30
N TYR A 56 -17.68 -2.70 6.50
CA TYR A 56 -18.23 -2.53 5.15
C TYR A 56 -17.81 -3.62 4.17
N ASP A 57 -18.58 -3.76 3.09
CA ASP A 57 -18.29 -4.59 1.92
C ASP A 57 -17.98 -3.67 0.72
N LEU A 58 -16.81 -3.83 0.11
CA LEU A 58 -16.39 -3.04 -1.06
C LEU A 58 -16.97 -3.54 -2.38
N SER A 59 -17.87 -4.52 -2.36
CA SER A 59 -18.72 -4.82 -3.50
C SER A 59 -19.93 -3.87 -3.62
N GLU A 60 -20.18 -3.05 -2.60
CA GLU A 60 -21.30 -2.12 -2.53
C GLU A 60 -20.82 -0.69 -2.81
N VAL A 61 -21.45 -0.04 -3.79
CA VAL A 61 -21.09 1.30 -4.28
C VAL A 61 -21.17 2.37 -3.18
N GLU A 62 -22.19 2.27 -2.33
CA GLU A 62 -22.45 3.20 -1.23
C GLU A 62 -21.28 3.24 -0.23
N ASN A 63 -20.64 2.11 0.01
CA ASN A 63 -19.49 2.03 0.92
C ASN A 63 -18.28 2.74 0.33
N ILE A 64 -17.99 2.54 -0.96
CA ILE A 64 -16.88 3.22 -1.66
C ILE A 64 -17.16 4.72 -1.74
N LYS A 65 -18.42 5.10 -2.05
CA LYS A 65 -18.84 6.51 -2.08
C LYS A 65 -18.68 7.16 -0.71
N TRP A 66 -19.13 6.50 0.36
CA TRP A 66 -18.94 6.99 1.73
C TRP A 66 -17.45 7.22 2.04
N GLN A 67 -16.57 6.30 1.68
CA GLN A 67 -15.12 6.45 1.87
C GLN A 67 -14.57 7.64 1.08
N ALA A 68 -14.96 7.80 -0.17
CA ALA A 68 -14.55 8.92 -1.03
C ALA A 68 -15.02 10.27 -0.47
N ASP A 69 -16.29 10.38 -0.07
CA ASP A 69 -16.85 11.60 0.52
C ASP A 69 -16.15 11.95 1.84
N LEU A 70 -15.88 10.93 2.67
CA LEU A 70 -15.16 11.10 3.92
C LEU A 70 -13.71 11.56 3.68
N ALA A 71 -12.99 10.95 2.76
CA ALA A 71 -11.63 11.31 2.39
C ALA A 71 -11.55 12.78 1.94
N LYS A 72 -12.40 13.20 1.03
CA LYS A 72 -12.47 14.59 0.55
C LYS A 72 -12.81 15.57 1.67
N LYS A 73 -13.79 15.26 2.53
CA LYS A 73 -14.19 16.07 3.68
C LYS A 73 -13.01 16.37 4.61
N TYR A 74 -12.07 15.42 4.73
CA TYR A 74 -10.92 15.54 5.62
C TYR A 74 -9.60 15.83 4.89
N GLY A 75 -9.67 16.36 3.66
CA GLY A 75 -8.51 16.93 2.97
C GLY A 75 -7.57 15.88 2.34
N ILE A 76 -8.03 14.64 2.19
CA ILE A 76 -7.35 13.64 1.37
C ILE A 76 -7.70 13.89 -0.09
N TYR A 77 -6.67 14.07 -0.92
CA TYR A 77 -6.83 14.43 -2.32
C TYR A 77 -7.36 13.28 -3.18
N GLY A 78 -6.88 12.06 -2.91
CA GLY A 78 -7.22 10.90 -3.75
C GLY A 78 -6.74 9.60 -3.15
N PHE A 79 -7.02 8.51 -3.87
CA PHE A 79 -6.64 7.14 -3.49
C PHE A 79 -5.57 6.56 -4.42
N GLY A 80 -4.56 5.92 -3.85
CA GLY A 80 -3.65 5.02 -4.54
C GLY A 80 -4.14 3.59 -4.36
N ILE A 81 -4.87 3.06 -5.35
CA ILE A 81 -5.54 1.77 -5.23
C ILE A 81 -4.55 0.65 -5.51
N TYR A 82 -4.39 -0.31 -4.59
CA TYR A 82 -3.59 -1.48 -4.88
C TYR A 82 -4.18 -2.29 -6.02
N HIS A 83 -3.34 -2.63 -6.98
CA HIS A 83 -3.68 -3.37 -8.19
C HIS A 83 -3.03 -4.75 -8.15
N TYR A 84 -3.80 -5.79 -8.40
CA TYR A 84 -3.36 -7.18 -8.30
C TYR A 84 -3.53 -7.89 -9.64
N TRP A 85 -2.48 -7.82 -10.45
CA TRP A 85 -2.38 -8.46 -11.75
C TRP A 85 -1.20 -9.42 -11.74
N PHE A 86 -1.47 -10.72 -11.76
CA PHE A 86 -0.46 -11.76 -11.68
C PHE A 86 -0.07 -12.27 -13.07
N SER A 87 -1.03 -12.37 -13.99
CA SER A 87 -0.86 -12.71 -15.39
C SER A 87 -2.11 -12.28 -16.16
N THR A 88 -2.10 -12.45 -17.49
CA THR A 88 -3.28 -12.20 -18.35
C THR A 88 -4.50 -13.00 -17.91
N ASP A 89 -4.31 -14.22 -17.40
CA ASP A 89 -5.39 -15.11 -16.98
C ASP A 89 -5.70 -15.00 -15.47
N LYS A 90 -4.91 -14.21 -14.71
CA LYS A 90 -5.07 -14.14 -13.26
C LYS A 90 -4.97 -12.73 -12.72
N GLN A 91 -6.11 -12.16 -12.40
CA GLN A 91 -6.27 -10.93 -11.64
C GLN A 91 -7.18 -11.18 -10.45
N THR A 92 -7.11 -10.35 -9.43
CA THR A 92 -8.01 -10.42 -8.27
C THR A 92 -8.29 -9.04 -7.70
N LEU A 93 -9.34 -8.90 -6.88
CA LEU A 93 -9.70 -7.67 -6.18
C LEU A 93 -9.94 -6.44 -7.09
N THR A 94 -10.35 -6.67 -8.34
CA THR A 94 -10.57 -5.60 -9.34
C THR A 94 -11.87 -4.84 -9.11
N LYS A 95 -12.86 -5.49 -8.50
CA LYS A 95 -14.24 -4.98 -8.41
C LYS A 95 -14.36 -3.56 -7.80
N PRO A 96 -13.68 -3.20 -6.69
CA PRO A 96 -13.82 -1.83 -6.15
C PRO A 96 -13.35 -0.74 -7.12
N ALA A 97 -12.25 -0.97 -7.85
CA ALA A 97 -11.78 -0.03 -8.86
C ALA A 97 -12.75 0.07 -10.05
N GLU A 98 -13.30 -1.06 -10.50
CA GLU A 98 -14.30 -1.11 -11.58
C GLU A 98 -15.61 -0.42 -11.18
N LEU A 99 -16.00 -0.51 -9.91
CA LEU A 99 -17.13 0.27 -9.37
C LEU A 99 -16.83 1.76 -9.36
N ILE A 100 -15.64 2.20 -8.96
CA ILE A 100 -15.25 3.60 -9.06
C ILE A 100 -15.35 4.07 -10.52
N LEU A 101 -14.85 3.30 -11.47
CA LEU A 101 -14.90 3.65 -12.89
C LEU A 101 -16.34 3.78 -13.41
N SER A 102 -17.21 2.84 -13.05
CA SER A 102 -18.60 2.82 -13.54
C SER A 102 -19.56 3.77 -12.83
N HIS A 103 -19.13 4.40 -11.71
CA HIS A 103 -19.94 5.30 -10.89
C HIS A 103 -19.26 6.68 -10.74
N PRO A 104 -19.49 7.61 -11.68
CA PRO A 104 -18.90 8.94 -11.67
C PRO A 104 -19.24 9.76 -10.40
N GLU A 105 -20.34 9.43 -9.72
CA GLU A 105 -20.72 10.03 -8.44
C GLU A 105 -19.78 9.70 -7.28
N ILE A 106 -18.89 8.71 -7.43
CA ILE A 106 -17.75 8.49 -6.54
C ILE A 106 -16.64 9.47 -6.96
N ASP A 107 -16.81 10.72 -6.55
CA ASP A 107 -15.96 11.83 -6.97
C ASP A 107 -14.65 11.87 -6.12
N ILE A 108 -13.70 11.03 -6.46
CA ILE A 108 -12.37 10.97 -5.83
C ILE A 108 -11.29 10.74 -6.90
N PRO A 109 -10.22 11.56 -6.96
CA PRO A 109 -9.06 11.25 -7.78
C PRO A 109 -8.39 9.94 -7.36
N PHE A 110 -7.91 9.16 -8.31
CA PHE A 110 -7.25 7.89 -8.01
C PHE A 110 -6.15 7.55 -9.02
N PHE A 111 -5.30 6.61 -8.63
CA PHE A 111 -4.33 5.94 -9.51
C PHE A 111 -4.10 4.51 -9.02
N PHE A 112 -3.40 3.71 -9.81
CA PHE A 112 -3.06 2.35 -9.44
C PHE A 112 -1.62 2.19 -8.93
N ALA A 113 -1.49 1.35 -7.90
CA ALA A 113 -0.22 0.89 -7.36
C ALA A 113 -0.16 -0.63 -7.45
N TRP A 114 0.61 -1.17 -8.39
CA TRP A 114 0.68 -2.60 -8.67
C TRP A 114 1.58 -3.32 -7.66
N ASP A 115 0.96 -4.20 -6.83
CA ASP A 115 1.69 -5.15 -6.01
C ASP A 115 2.12 -6.35 -6.88
N ASN A 116 3.20 -6.16 -7.60
CA ASN A 116 3.77 -7.12 -8.53
C ASN A 116 4.62 -8.18 -7.81
N ASN A 117 3.97 -8.97 -6.95
CA ASN A 117 4.55 -10.13 -6.26
C ASN A 117 3.70 -11.37 -6.47
N SER A 118 4.32 -12.55 -6.48
CA SER A 118 3.57 -13.79 -6.29
C SER A 118 3.03 -13.88 -4.86
N TRP A 119 1.81 -14.37 -4.70
CA TRP A 119 1.25 -14.66 -3.40
C TRP A 119 1.49 -16.12 -3.02
N VAL A 120 1.97 -16.33 -1.80
CA VAL A 120 2.28 -17.66 -1.28
C VAL A 120 1.82 -17.79 0.17
N ARG A 121 1.53 -19.02 0.58
CA ARG A 121 1.24 -19.32 1.98
C ARG A 121 2.51 -19.14 2.84
N THR A 122 2.35 -18.83 4.12
CA THR A 122 3.47 -18.61 5.05
C THR A 122 4.39 -19.81 5.17
N TRP A 123 3.87 -21.03 5.03
CA TRP A 123 4.63 -22.28 5.07
C TRP A 123 5.28 -22.67 3.73
N SER A 124 4.97 -21.95 2.65
CA SER A 124 5.52 -22.23 1.32
C SER A 124 7.06 -22.20 1.32
N LYS A 125 7.67 -23.15 0.63
CA LYS A 125 9.11 -23.18 0.36
C LYS A 125 9.51 -22.30 -0.82
N TYR A 126 8.55 -21.80 -1.58
CA TYR A 126 8.80 -20.90 -2.68
C TYR A 126 9.21 -19.52 -2.16
N LYS A 127 10.48 -19.17 -2.35
CA LYS A 127 11.09 -17.96 -1.77
C LYS A 127 11.38 -16.87 -2.80
N HIS A 128 11.17 -17.13 -4.07
CA HIS A 128 11.55 -16.20 -5.11
C HIS A 128 10.41 -15.24 -5.43
N ASN A 129 10.67 -13.95 -5.27
CA ASN A 129 9.73 -12.89 -5.67
C ASN A 129 8.33 -13.02 -5.06
N THR A 130 8.25 -13.33 -3.76
CA THR A 130 7.01 -13.70 -3.09
C THR A 130 6.67 -12.75 -1.97
N ASN A 131 5.38 -12.50 -1.82
CA ASN A 131 4.81 -11.96 -0.61
C ASN A 131 4.15 -13.12 0.17
N ALA A 132 4.76 -13.53 1.27
CA ALA A 132 4.17 -14.53 2.17
C ALA A 132 3.01 -13.88 2.90
N TRP A 133 1.85 -13.92 2.28
CA TRP A 133 0.62 -13.36 2.78
C TRP A 133 -0.32 -14.50 3.16
N SER A 134 -0.28 -14.86 4.44
CA SER A 134 -1.16 -15.88 4.97
C SER A 134 -1.73 -15.36 6.26
N PRO A 135 -3.05 -15.25 6.39
CA PRO A 135 -3.65 -14.88 7.66
C PRO A 135 -3.29 -15.93 8.74
N LYS A 136 -3.23 -15.50 9.99
CA LYS A 136 -2.98 -16.37 11.16
C LYS A 136 -3.94 -17.57 11.22
N VAL A 137 -5.13 -17.42 10.68
CA VAL A 137 -6.17 -18.45 10.52
C VAL A 137 -5.98 -19.33 9.27
N ASP A 138 -4.79 -19.39 8.69
CA ASP A 138 -4.50 -20.37 7.64
C ASP A 138 -4.62 -21.79 8.23
N GLY A 139 -5.86 -22.24 8.39
CA GLY A 139 -6.23 -23.61 8.74
C GLY A 139 -5.79 -24.61 7.70
N GLY A 140 -4.96 -24.12 6.78
CA GLY A 140 -4.19 -24.80 5.77
C GLY A 140 -4.90 -25.99 5.16
N LEU A 141 -5.51 -25.84 4.03
CA LEU A 141 -5.72 -26.96 3.14
C LEU A 141 -4.34 -27.58 2.81
N LYS A 142 -3.78 -28.33 3.77
CA LYS A 142 -2.55 -29.11 3.59
C LYS A 142 -2.70 -30.19 2.52
N GLU A 143 -3.88 -30.34 2.00
CA GLU A 143 -4.23 -31.41 1.06
C GLU A 143 -3.83 -31.09 -0.38
N ASP A 144 -3.65 -29.81 -0.76
CA ASP A 144 -3.16 -29.45 -2.09
C ASP A 144 -1.72 -28.93 -2.02
N GLN A 145 -0.79 -29.83 -1.72
CA GLN A 145 0.65 -29.53 -1.70
C GLN A 145 1.29 -29.52 -3.09
N THR A 146 0.51 -29.68 -4.14
CA THR A 146 1.01 -29.79 -5.53
C THR A 146 1.66 -28.50 -6.02
N ASP A 147 1.24 -27.34 -5.49
CA ASP A 147 1.73 -26.02 -5.87
C ASP A 147 2.81 -25.43 -4.94
N ASN A 148 3.28 -26.20 -3.95
CA ASN A 148 4.22 -25.74 -2.92
C ASN A 148 3.74 -24.52 -2.10
N GLY A 149 2.42 -24.34 -2.00
CA GLY A 149 1.78 -23.22 -1.29
C GLY A 149 1.75 -21.92 -2.08
N VAL A 150 1.85 -21.95 -3.39
CA VAL A 150 1.68 -20.78 -4.27
C VAL A 150 0.20 -20.55 -4.49
N LEU A 151 -0.30 -19.37 -4.11
CA LEU A 151 -1.69 -18.94 -4.27
C LEU A 151 -1.92 -18.31 -5.64
N ALA A 152 -1.06 -17.39 -6.03
CA ALA A 152 -1.05 -16.75 -7.33
C ALA A 152 0.39 -16.44 -7.75
N ARG A 153 0.80 -16.91 -8.91
CA ARG A 153 2.14 -16.70 -9.45
C ARG A 153 2.17 -15.47 -10.34
N LEU A 154 3.10 -14.56 -10.05
CA LEU A 154 3.40 -13.46 -10.95
C LEU A 154 4.14 -13.98 -12.20
N ASP A 155 3.59 -13.68 -13.36
CA ASP A 155 4.22 -13.85 -14.66
C ASP A 155 4.03 -12.56 -15.46
N TYR A 156 5.13 -11.92 -15.82
CA TYR A 156 5.08 -10.72 -16.65
C TYR A 156 4.67 -11.00 -18.09
N GLY A 157 4.80 -12.25 -18.55
CA GLY A 157 4.48 -12.61 -19.94
C GLY A 157 5.39 -11.92 -20.98
N ASP A 158 4.82 -11.62 -22.13
CA ASP A 158 5.46 -10.96 -23.26
C ASP A 158 4.68 -9.70 -23.73
N GLU A 159 5.04 -9.12 -24.87
CA GLU A 159 4.39 -7.91 -25.42
C GLU A 159 2.87 -8.04 -25.59
N LYS A 160 2.38 -9.24 -25.90
CA LYS A 160 0.94 -9.49 -26.03
C LYS A 160 0.25 -9.39 -24.68
N ASP A 161 0.85 -9.97 -23.65
CA ASP A 161 0.33 -9.89 -22.28
C ASP A 161 0.40 -8.47 -21.74
N TRP A 162 1.51 -7.76 -22.03
CA TRP A 162 1.69 -6.36 -21.62
C TRP A 162 0.66 -5.45 -22.28
N LYS A 163 0.31 -5.73 -23.54
CA LYS A 163 -0.74 -4.97 -24.24
C LYS A 163 -2.11 -5.21 -23.59
N ILE A 164 -2.45 -6.45 -23.27
CA ILE A 164 -3.73 -6.79 -22.60
C ILE A 164 -3.82 -6.08 -21.25
N HIS A 165 -2.74 -6.10 -20.46
CA HIS A 165 -2.69 -5.39 -19.19
C HIS A 165 -2.83 -3.88 -19.39
N PHE A 166 -2.11 -3.30 -20.35
CA PHE A 166 -2.24 -1.88 -20.68
C PHE A 166 -3.65 -1.52 -21.13
N ASP A 167 -4.28 -2.31 -21.99
CA ASP A 167 -5.63 -2.07 -22.49
C ASP A 167 -6.67 -2.10 -21.34
N TYR A 168 -6.47 -2.95 -20.34
CA TYR A 168 -7.26 -2.93 -19.11
C TYR A 168 -7.06 -1.62 -18.35
N LEU A 169 -5.82 -1.22 -18.10
CA LEU A 169 -5.47 0.02 -17.38
C LEU A 169 -5.96 1.27 -18.13
N ASN A 170 -5.91 1.27 -19.45
CA ASN A 170 -6.28 2.43 -20.26
C ASN A 170 -7.75 2.80 -20.13
N LYS A 171 -8.63 1.86 -19.78
CA LYS A 171 -10.03 2.14 -19.45
C LYS A 171 -10.14 3.13 -18.27
N PHE A 172 -9.23 3.03 -17.32
CA PHE A 172 -9.15 3.92 -16.16
C PHE A 172 -8.37 5.20 -16.49
N PHE A 173 -7.32 5.12 -17.30
CA PHE A 173 -6.51 6.28 -17.68
C PHE A 173 -7.33 7.35 -18.42
N ILE A 174 -8.37 6.95 -19.15
CA ILE A 174 -9.28 7.86 -19.86
C ILE A 174 -10.12 8.67 -18.87
N ASP A 175 -10.46 8.12 -17.70
CA ASP A 175 -11.27 8.78 -16.68
C ASP A 175 -10.58 10.08 -16.21
N GLU A 176 -11.37 11.16 -16.10
CA GLU A 176 -10.87 12.47 -15.68
C GLU A 176 -10.36 12.47 -14.23
N ARG A 177 -10.89 11.59 -13.39
CA ARG A 177 -10.47 11.40 -12.00
C ARG A 177 -9.14 10.67 -11.88
N TYR A 178 -8.69 9.98 -12.95
CA TYR A 178 -7.38 9.31 -12.92
C TYR A 178 -6.25 10.34 -12.83
N ILE A 179 -5.38 10.19 -11.82
CA ILE A 179 -4.29 11.15 -11.58
C ILE A 179 -3.27 11.07 -12.71
N LYS A 180 -3.01 12.21 -13.34
CA LYS A 180 -2.02 12.38 -14.40
C LYS A 180 -1.02 13.47 -14.05
N ILE A 181 0.21 13.34 -14.50
CA ILE A 181 1.29 14.31 -14.35
C ILE A 181 1.75 14.68 -15.75
N ASP A 182 1.56 15.94 -16.15
CA ASP A 182 1.87 16.42 -17.51
C ASP A 182 1.26 15.52 -18.61
N ASN A 183 -0.02 15.19 -18.46
CA ASN A 183 -0.79 14.27 -19.30
C ASN A 183 -0.18 12.85 -19.38
N LYS A 184 0.57 12.40 -18.36
CA LYS A 184 1.04 11.01 -18.20
C LYS A 184 0.27 10.37 -17.06
N PRO A 185 -0.49 9.28 -17.26
CA PRO A 185 -1.13 8.54 -16.17
C PRO A 185 -0.10 8.10 -15.14
N LEU A 186 -0.37 8.37 -13.85
CA LEU A 186 0.48 7.94 -12.74
C LEU A 186 0.27 6.46 -12.45
N PHE A 187 1.35 5.68 -12.41
CA PHE A 187 1.29 4.27 -12.07
C PHE A 187 2.49 3.88 -11.20
N ILE A 188 2.24 3.24 -10.05
CA ILE A 188 3.31 2.75 -9.17
C ILE A 188 3.49 1.25 -9.39
N ILE A 189 4.74 0.81 -9.55
CA ILE A 189 5.15 -0.59 -9.57
C ILE A 189 5.97 -0.83 -8.29
N TRP A 190 5.48 -1.69 -7.37
CA TRP A 190 6.08 -1.79 -6.05
C TRP A 190 7.43 -2.47 -6.02
N ASN A 191 7.65 -3.47 -6.86
CA ASN A 191 8.87 -4.28 -6.81
C ASN A 191 9.63 -4.21 -8.12
N TYR A 192 10.95 -4.15 -7.99
CA TYR A 192 11.87 -4.12 -9.12
C TYR A 192 12.54 -5.49 -9.27
N THR A 193 11.77 -6.43 -9.77
CA THR A 193 12.17 -7.83 -9.94
C THR A 193 12.07 -8.20 -11.41
N ASP A 194 12.85 -9.21 -11.88
CA ASP A 194 13.03 -9.48 -13.30
C ASP A 194 13.26 -8.17 -14.10
N LYS A 195 14.35 -7.52 -13.74
CA LYS A 195 14.64 -6.13 -14.13
C LYS A 195 14.59 -5.90 -15.63
N GLU A 196 15.12 -6.85 -16.41
CA GLU A 196 15.18 -6.74 -17.87
C GLU A 196 13.77 -6.78 -18.47
N ARG A 197 12.95 -7.75 -18.05
CA ARG A 197 11.58 -7.88 -18.55
C ARG A 197 10.69 -6.72 -18.10
N LEU A 198 10.80 -6.32 -16.86
CA LEU A 198 10.06 -5.16 -16.34
C LEU A 198 10.44 -3.88 -17.08
N LYS A 199 11.72 -3.67 -17.37
CA LYS A 199 12.18 -2.51 -18.16
C LYS A 199 11.60 -2.54 -19.57
N ALA A 200 11.67 -3.68 -20.26
CA ALA A 200 11.11 -3.83 -21.59
C ALA A 200 9.59 -3.57 -21.59
N MET A 201 8.85 -4.09 -20.61
CA MET A 201 7.42 -3.82 -20.42
C MET A 201 7.14 -2.33 -20.21
N CYS A 202 7.90 -1.64 -19.36
CA CYS A 202 7.76 -0.22 -19.10
C CYS A 202 8.01 0.62 -20.38
N GLU A 203 9.02 0.28 -21.16
CA GLU A 203 9.31 0.92 -22.45
C GLU A 203 8.18 0.70 -23.47
N TYR A 204 7.63 -0.52 -23.52
CA TYR A 204 6.51 -0.84 -24.38
C TYR A 204 5.24 -0.08 -23.95
N TRP A 205 4.94 -0.01 -22.66
CA TRP A 205 3.81 0.75 -22.14
C TRP A 205 3.92 2.26 -22.41
N ARG A 206 5.13 2.83 -22.41
CA ARG A 206 5.32 4.24 -22.81
C ARG A 206 4.93 4.48 -24.25
N LYS A 207 5.24 3.54 -25.16
CA LYS A 207 4.81 3.62 -26.56
C LYS A 207 3.30 3.54 -26.67
N LEU A 208 2.67 2.54 -26.04
CA LEU A 208 1.21 2.39 -26.04
C LEU A 208 0.49 3.62 -25.46
N ALA A 209 1.05 4.23 -24.42
CA ALA A 209 0.49 5.45 -23.86
C ALA A 209 0.54 6.64 -24.84
N VAL A 210 1.63 6.78 -25.60
CA VAL A 210 1.71 7.80 -26.67
C VAL A 210 0.71 7.52 -27.78
N GLU A 211 0.55 6.27 -28.20
CA GLU A 211 -0.45 5.86 -29.20
C GLU A 211 -1.88 6.13 -28.70
N ALA A 212 -2.13 6.04 -27.38
CA ALA A 212 -3.41 6.35 -26.76
C ALA A 212 -3.65 7.87 -26.54
N GLY A 213 -2.71 8.75 -26.93
CA GLY A 213 -2.85 10.21 -26.85
C GLY A 213 -2.32 10.85 -25.57
N TYR A 214 -1.56 10.11 -24.76
CA TYR A 214 -0.86 10.67 -23.59
C TYR A 214 0.57 11.11 -23.96
N ASN A 215 1.23 11.85 -23.07
CA ASN A 215 2.64 12.21 -23.20
C ASN A 215 3.59 11.06 -22.72
N GLY A 216 3.10 9.83 -22.67
CA GLY A 216 3.70 8.65 -22.07
C GLY A 216 2.96 8.22 -20.80
N ILE A 217 3.58 7.40 -19.97
CA ILE A 217 3.07 6.99 -18.65
C ILE A 217 4.07 7.42 -17.57
N PHE A 218 3.60 8.00 -16.46
CA PHE A 218 4.46 8.39 -15.33
C PHE A 218 4.62 7.19 -14.40
N LEU A 219 5.75 6.52 -14.51
CA LEU A 219 6.05 5.30 -13.77
C LEU A 219 6.85 5.61 -12.50
N MET A 220 6.37 5.14 -11.38
CA MET A 220 7.10 5.20 -10.11
C MET A 220 7.43 3.81 -9.59
N ASN A 221 8.54 3.71 -8.83
CA ASN A 221 8.88 2.51 -8.09
C ASN A 221 9.10 2.82 -6.61
N ARG A 222 9.01 1.79 -5.78
CA ARG A 222 9.35 1.91 -4.37
C ARG A 222 10.84 2.19 -4.20
N TYR A 223 11.18 3.24 -3.47
CA TYR A 223 12.57 3.60 -3.20
C TYR A 223 13.30 2.47 -2.46
N ASN A 224 14.39 2.03 -3.06
CA ASN A 224 15.36 1.14 -2.46
C ASN A 224 16.75 1.77 -2.65
N PRO A 225 17.52 2.03 -1.57
CA PRO A 225 18.83 2.68 -1.69
C PRO A 225 19.89 1.88 -2.48
N TYR A 226 19.60 0.63 -2.80
CA TYR A 226 20.49 -0.28 -3.54
C TYR A 226 20.07 -0.50 -5.00
N ASP A 227 18.91 0.00 -5.41
CA ASP A 227 18.43 -0.10 -6.77
C ASP A 227 18.54 1.25 -7.48
N SER A 228 18.81 1.22 -8.78
CA SER A 228 18.82 2.41 -9.61
C SER A 228 17.41 2.85 -10.00
N LEU A 229 17.26 4.11 -10.36
CA LEU A 229 16.02 4.67 -10.91
C LEU A 229 15.75 4.20 -12.35
N ASP A 230 16.55 3.31 -12.92
CA ASP A 230 16.51 2.95 -14.32
C ASP A 230 15.11 2.54 -14.80
N GLY A 231 14.57 3.28 -15.74
CA GLY A 231 13.25 3.04 -16.31
C GLY A 231 12.06 3.69 -15.60
N PHE A 232 12.26 4.41 -14.49
CA PHE A 232 11.19 5.09 -13.74
C PHE A 232 11.36 6.61 -13.72
N ASP A 233 10.24 7.33 -13.67
CA ASP A 233 10.23 8.80 -13.64
C ASP A 233 10.45 9.33 -12.21
N ALA A 234 10.02 8.59 -11.19
CA ALA A 234 10.25 8.92 -9.78
C ALA A 234 10.21 7.67 -8.88
N LEU A 235 10.65 7.86 -7.64
CA LEU A 235 10.64 6.85 -6.58
C LEU A 235 9.75 7.31 -5.44
N VAL A 236 9.19 6.37 -4.66
CA VAL A 236 8.40 6.66 -3.47
C VAL A 236 8.93 5.91 -2.26
N THR A 237 9.10 6.59 -1.12
CA THR A 237 9.38 5.91 0.14
C THR A 237 8.11 5.28 0.68
N TYR A 238 8.13 3.98 1.00
CA TYR A 238 6.98 3.29 1.58
C TYR A 238 7.12 3.19 3.09
N GLU A 239 6.33 4.01 3.79
CA GLU A 239 6.41 4.14 5.23
C GLU A 239 5.32 3.33 5.97
N PRO A 240 5.58 2.84 7.18
CA PRO A 240 6.79 2.99 7.99
C PRO A 240 7.93 2.05 7.60
N MET A 241 7.75 1.16 6.62
CA MET A 241 8.70 0.08 6.30
C MET A 241 10.10 0.61 6.01
N PHE A 242 10.22 1.64 5.18
CA PHE A 242 11.51 2.19 4.79
C PHE A 242 12.28 2.75 6.00
N SER A 243 11.65 3.64 6.76
CA SER A 243 12.34 4.35 7.85
C SER A 243 12.50 3.53 9.12
N ALA A 244 11.58 2.58 9.40
CA ALA A 244 11.63 1.80 10.62
C ALA A 244 12.58 0.60 10.53
N TRP A 245 12.59 -0.14 9.42
CA TRP A 245 13.35 -1.40 9.35
C TRP A 245 14.12 -1.67 8.05
N GLN A 246 13.87 -0.97 6.96
CA GLN A 246 14.60 -1.18 5.71
C GLN A 246 15.85 -0.29 5.58
N ASN A 247 15.79 0.96 6.04
CA ASN A 247 16.90 1.93 5.97
C ASN A 247 17.94 1.74 7.09
N LYS A 248 18.37 0.50 7.32
CA LYS A 248 19.41 0.18 8.28
C LYS A 248 20.77 0.19 7.59
N ASN A 249 21.81 0.70 8.27
CA ASN A 249 23.18 0.62 7.77
C ASN A 249 23.63 -0.85 7.65
N ILE A 250 24.65 -1.09 6.82
CA ILE A 250 25.17 -2.45 6.53
C ILE A 250 25.54 -3.19 7.80
N PHE A 251 26.17 -2.50 8.77
CA PHE A 251 26.58 -3.10 10.03
C PHE A 251 25.38 -3.62 10.85
N THR A 252 24.32 -2.83 10.98
CA THR A 252 23.09 -3.24 11.66
C THR A 252 22.40 -4.41 10.95
N ARG A 253 22.46 -4.46 9.61
CA ARG A 253 21.95 -5.60 8.83
C ARG A 253 22.70 -6.89 9.10
N VAL A 254 24.05 -6.84 9.12
CA VAL A 254 24.90 -7.99 9.42
C VAL A 254 24.63 -8.50 10.84
N VAL A 255 24.58 -7.60 11.84
CA VAL A 255 24.30 -7.97 13.23
C VAL A 255 22.91 -8.60 13.37
N ASN A 256 21.89 -8.05 12.71
CA ASN A 256 20.55 -8.65 12.73
C ASN A 256 20.52 -10.01 12.04
N LYS A 257 21.19 -10.17 10.89
CA LYS A 257 21.26 -11.46 10.18
C LYS A 257 21.95 -12.54 11.02
N LEU A 258 23.01 -12.17 11.78
CA LEU A 258 23.66 -13.07 12.73
C LEU A 258 22.72 -13.43 13.90
N LYS A 259 21.98 -12.46 14.45
CA LYS A 259 20.98 -12.72 15.50
C LYS A 259 19.87 -13.64 15.00
N ASP A 260 19.38 -13.45 13.78
CA ASP A 260 18.31 -14.27 13.18
C ASP A 260 18.76 -15.75 12.98
N LEU A 261 20.06 -16.02 12.85
CA LEU A 261 20.62 -17.39 12.78
C LEU A 261 20.54 -18.13 14.12
N PHE A 262 20.53 -17.40 15.24
CA PHE A 262 20.50 -17.97 16.59
C PHE A 262 19.12 -17.91 17.28
N VAL A 263 18.14 -17.24 16.67
CA VAL A 263 16.78 -17.12 17.21
C VAL A 263 15.87 -18.09 16.48
N GLN A 264 15.48 -19.17 17.17
CA GLN A 264 14.57 -20.20 16.60
C GLN A 264 13.13 -19.71 16.37
N GLU A 265 12.70 -18.65 17.04
CA GLU A 265 11.35 -18.06 16.85
C GLU A 265 11.45 -16.57 16.59
N LYS A 266 10.79 -16.10 15.52
CA LYS A 266 10.61 -14.66 15.28
C LYS A 266 9.72 -14.10 16.38
N LYS A 267 10.25 -13.14 17.15
CA LYS A 267 9.53 -12.44 18.22
C LYS A 267 8.93 -11.15 17.69
N LEU A 268 7.81 -10.76 18.31
CA LEU A 268 7.19 -9.45 18.09
C LEU A 268 8.23 -8.32 18.14
N THR A 269 8.23 -7.47 17.14
CA THR A 269 9.16 -6.34 17.07
C THR A 269 8.39 -5.04 17.26
N ILE A 270 8.76 -4.27 18.28
CA ILE A 270 8.11 -2.99 18.59
C ILE A 270 9.06 -1.85 18.26
N PHE A 271 8.56 -0.87 17.53
CA PHE A 271 9.22 0.37 17.17
C PHE A 271 8.55 1.55 17.89
N ASP A 272 9.32 2.58 18.14
CA ASP A 272 8.82 3.83 18.73
C ASP A 272 8.35 4.78 17.62
N TYR A 273 7.12 5.30 17.77
CA TYR A 273 6.47 6.15 16.78
C TYR A 273 7.26 7.43 16.47
N ASP A 274 7.74 8.09 17.52
CA ASP A 274 8.49 9.34 17.35
C ASP A 274 9.82 9.09 16.63
N LYS A 275 10.52 8.00 16.95
CA LYS A 275 11.79 7.64 16.28
C LYS A 275 11.58 7.34 14.80
N VAL A 276 10.50 6.64 14.45
CA VAL A 276 10.18 6.35 13.05
C VAL A 276 9.90 7.64 12.29
N TRP A 277 9.03 8.51 12.83
CA TRP A 277 8.72 9.80 12.20
C TRP A 277 9.93 10.72 12.08
N LEU A 278 10.77 10.81 13.11
CA LEU A 278 12.02 11.58 13.03
C LEU A 278 12.97 11.03 11.96
N SER A 279 12.97 9.70 11.75
CA SER A 279 13.72 9.08 10.64
C SER A 279 13.14 9.47 9.27
N ILE A 280 11.81 9.49 9.12
CA ILE A 280 11.12 9.95 7.90
C ILE A 280 11.53 11.41 7.59
N LEU A 281 11.38 12.31 8.56
CA LEU A 281 11.72 13.72 8.39
C LEU A 281 13.20 13.95 8.09
N LYS A 282 14.09 13.20 8.75
CA LYS A 282 15.51 13.21 8.45
C LYS A 282 15.78 12.77 7.01
N ASN A 283 15.19 11.68 6.58
CA ASN A 283 15.36 11.19 5.21
C ASN A 283 14.84 12.21 4.19
N ALA A 284 13.69 12.85 4.43
CA ALA A 284 13.15 13.87 3.56
C ALA A 284 14.04 15.12 3.45
N LYS A 285 14.68 15.54 4.55
CA LYS A 285 15.60 16.70 4.55
C LYS A 285 16.94 16.41 3.89
N PHE A 286 17.54 15.25 4.15
CA PHE A 286 18.94 14.97 3.77
C PHE A 286 19.08 14.11 2.51
N LYS A 287 18.02 13.40 2.10
CA LYS A 287 17.99 12.63 0.86
C LYS A 287 17.11 13.28 -0.20
N ALA A 288 16.99 14.61 -0.14
CA ALA A 288 16.21 15.40 -1.09
C ALA A 288 16.80 15.26 -2.49
N LYS A 289 16.33 14.26 -3.25
CA LYS A 289 16.54 14.14 -4.68
C LYS A 289 15.24 14.51 -5.37
N GLU A 290 15.31 15.12 -6.52
CA GLU A 290 14.14 15.56 -7.27
C GLU A 290 13.20 14.39 -7.60
N ASP A 291 13.77 13.22 -7.84
CA ASP A 291 13.10 11.98 -8.20
C ASP A 291 12.52 11.17 -7.02
N ILE A 292 12.70 11.59 -5.75
CA ILE A 292 12.14 10.88 -4.58
C ILE A 292 10.95 11.64 -4.01
N TRP A 293 9.80 10.98 -3.92
CA TRP A 293 8.58 11.49 -3.27
C TRP A 293 8.35 10.75 -1.96
N TYR A 294 7.68 11.39 -1.02
CA TYR A 294 7.67 10.92 0.36
C TYR A 294 6.41 10.15 0.71
N GLY A 295 6.62 9.04 1.40
CA GLY A 295 5.59 8.34 2.13
C GLY A 295 5.41 8.91 3.54
N ALA A 296 4.24 8.67 4.08
CA ALA A 296 3.84 8.93 5.46
C ALA A 296 3.05 7.72 5.99
N PHE A 297 2.80 7.66 7.30
CA PHE A 297 1.93 6.63 7.86
C PHE A 297 1.13 7.16 9.05
N VAL A 298 -0.03 6.56 9.27
CA VAL A 298 -0.93 6.90 10.39
C VAL A 298 -0.48 6.17 11.66
N SER A 299 -0.52 4.86 11.60
CA SER A 299 -0.14 3.88 12.63
C SER A 299 0.37 2.62 11.94
N TYR A 300 0.85 1.62 12.68
CA TYR A 300 1.23 0.33 12.12
C TYR A 300 1.22 -0.77 13.16
N ASP A 301 0.50 -1.84 12.88
CA ASP A 301 0.43 -3.04 13.70
C ASP A 301 -0.04 -4.23 12.86
N ASP A 302 0.86 -5.04 12.31
CA ASP A 302 0.53 -6.19 11.47
C ASP A 302 0.27 -7.49 12.26
N SER A 303 0.07 -7.38 13.58
CA SER A 303 -0.25 -8.52 14.43
C SER A 303 -1.57 -9.24 14.07
N PRO A 304 -2.61 -8.57 13.53
CA PRO A 304 -3.79 -9.29 13.06
C PRO A 304 -3.48 -10.37 12.02
N ARG A 305 -2.54 -10.08 11.12
CA ARG A 305 -2.08 -11.01 10.08
C ARG A 305 -0.98 -11.95 10.56
N ARG A 306 -0.07 -11.52 11.47
CA ARG A 306 1.19 -12.20 11.79
C ARG A 306 1.31 -12.71 13.23
N GLY A 307 0.37 -12.35 14.10
CA GLY A 307 0.41 -12.70 15.52
C GLY A 307 1.73 -12.25 16.17
N ARG A 308 2.36 -13.12 16.97
CA ARG A 308 3.63 -12.81 17.65
C ARG A 308 4.84 -12.61 16.75
N GLN A 309 4.72 -12.84 15.44
CA GLN A 309 5.78 -12.57 14.46
C GLN A 309 5.63 -11.18 13.82
N GLY A 310 4.64 -10.42 14.26
CA GLY A 310 4.32 -9.10 13.74
C GLY A 310 5.31 -8.00 14.13
N LYS A 311 5.06 -6.85 13.54
CA LYS A 311 5.75 -5.58 13.84
C LYS A 311 4.71 -4.57 14.26
N ILE A 312 5.04 -3.79 15.27
CA ILE A 312 4.16 -2.75 15.83
C ILE A 312 4.97 -1.45 15.94
N VAL A 313 4.39 -0.35 15.52
CA VAL A 313 4.91 0.99 15.81
C VAL A 313 4.03 1.59 16.92
N LYS A 314 4.56 1.70 18.13
CA LYS A 314 3.81 2.09 19.34
C LYS A 314 4.04 3.55 19.70
N GLY A 315 3.00 4.21 20.21
CA GLY A 315 3.03 5.58 20.71
C GLY A 315 2.38 6.61 19.79
N GLU A 316 1.63 6.12 18.82
CA GLU A 316 0.81 6.94 17.92
C GLU A 316 -0.28 7.69 18.70
N ASN A 317 -0.55 8.92 18.30
CA ASN A 317 -1.74 9.68 18.64
C ASN A 317 -1.99 10.79 17.61
N PRO A 318 -3.21 11.32 17.52
CA PRO A 318 -3.58 12.32 16.50
C PRO A 318 -2.71 13.58 16.53
N GLY A 319 -2.33 14.07 17.70
CA GLY A 319 -1.49 15.28 17.82
C GLY A 319 -0.05 15.08 17.31
N LYS A 320 0.54 13.90 17.56
CA LYS A 320 1.85 13.56 16.99
C LYS A 320 1.77 13.38 15.48
N PHE A 321 0.73 12.69 15.01
CA PHE A 321 0.48 12.52 13.58
C PHE A 321 0.39 13.88 12.86
N GLU A 322 -0.45 14.78 13.37
CA GLU A 322 -0.58 16.13 12.83
C GLU A 322 0.77 16.87 12.78
N LYS A 323 1.49 16.89 13.91
CA LYS A 323 2.79 17.56 14.01
C LYS A 323 3.78 17.08 12.95
N TYR A 324 3.91 15.76 12.82
CA TYR A 324 4.90 15.19 11.91
C TYR A 324 4.47 15.27 10.44
N LEU A 325 3.19 15.04 10.15
CA LEU A 325 2.67 15.16 8.79
C LEU A 325 2.76 16.62 8.30
N LYS A 326 2.50 17.59 9.16
CA LYS A 326 2.65 19.02 8.86
C LYS A 326 4.10 19.38 8.49
N GLU A 327 5.06 18.88 9.26
CA GLU A 327 6.49 19.13 8.97
C GLU A 327 6.92 18.43 7.67
N LEU A 328 6.49 17.18 7.42
CA LEU A 328 6.78 16.49 6.18
C LEU A 328 6.19 17.23 4.98
N ALA A 329 4.98 17.72 5.12
CA ALA A 329 4.30 18.47 4.08
C ALA A 329 4.99 19.81 3.79
N ARG A 330 5.47 20.52 4.82
CA ARG A 330 6.29 21.72 4.63
C ARG A 330 7.58 21.43 3.85
N ILE A 331 8.29 20.35 4.21
CA ILE A 331 9.49 19.90 3.48
C ILE A 331 9.15 19.57 2.03
N SER A 332 8.03 18.89 1.79
CA SER A 332 7.57 18.52 0.46
C SER A 332 7.23 19.75 -0.40
N ASP A 333 6.56 20.75 0.18
CA ASP A 333 6.25 22.02 -0.48
C ASP A 333 7.55 22.76 -0.89
N GLU A 334 8.52 22.86 0.01
CA GLU A 334 9.82 23.48 -0.24
C GLU A 334 10.63 22.80 -1.36
N GLN A 335 10.41 21.52 -1.54
CA GLN A 335 11.06 20.71 -2.57
C GLN A 335 10.19 20.50 -3.82
N ASN A 336 9.04 21.19 -3.91
CA ASN A 336 8.09 21.10 -5.01
C ASN A 336 7.60 19.65 -5.29
N LYS A 337 7.45 18.82 -4.24
CA LYS A 337 6.87 17.49 -4.40
C LYS A 337 5.35 17.59 -4.55
N PRO A 338 4.74 17.03 -5.59
CA PRO A 338 3.30 17.20 -5.82
C PRO A 338 2.46 16.39 -4.83
N TYR A 339 2.98 15.25 -4.32
CA TYR A 339 2.22 14.33 -3.49
C TYR A 339 3.03 13.78 -2.32
N ILE A 340 2.32 13.50 -1.19
CA ILE A 340 2.71 12.60 -0.12
C ILE A 340 1.80 11.39 -0.19
N PHE A 341 2.37 10.17 -0.09
CA PHE A 341 1.64 8.92 -0.12
C PHE A 341 1.47 8.38 1.30
N LEU A 342 0.24 8.42 1.82
CA LEU A 342 -0.09 8.02 3.18
C LEU A 342 -0.47 6.53 3.25
N THR A 343 0.22 5.76 4.06
CA THR A 343 -0.13 4.39 4.43
C THR A 343 -0.99 4.42 5.70
N ALA A 344 -2.31 4.14 5.60
CA ALA A 344 -3.12 4.00 4.43
C ALA A 344 -4.53 4.56 4.73
N TRP A 345 -5.44 4.46 3.80
CA TRP A 345 -6.85 4.73 4.07
C TRP A 345 -7.44 3.67 4.98
N ASN A 346 -7.28 2.37 4.58
CA ASN A 346 -8.02 1.26 5.14
C ASN A 346 -7.19 -0.06 5.32
N GLU A 347 -5.90 0.02 5.60
CA GLU A 347 -5.07 -1.18 5.90
C GLU A 347 -5.28 -1.67 7.35
N TRP A 348 -6.54 -2.07 7.69
CA TRP A 348 -6.90 -2.51 9.04
C TRP A 348 -6.12 -3.73 9.52
N GLY A 349 -5.85 -4.69 8.63
CA GLY A 349 -5.06 -5.89 8.93
C GLY A 349 -3.59 -5.61 9.27
N GLU A 350 -3.10 -4.42 8.93
CA GLU A 350 -1.77 -3.90 9.29
C GLU A 350 -1.84 -2.77 10.32
N GLY A 351 -3.04 -2.49 10.85
CA GLY A 351 -3.25 -1.38 11.77
C GLY A 351 -2.80 -0.02 11.21
N ALA A 352 -2.75 0.09 9.89
CA ALA A 352 -2.29 1.28 9.17
C ALA A 352 -3.48 1.90 8.43
N TYR A 353 -4.38 2.54 9.16
CA TYR A 353 -5.61 3.11 8.59
C TYR A 353 -5.87 4.52 9.10
N LEU A 354 -6.53 5.32 8.26
CA LEU A 354 -6.99 6.67 8.56
C LEU A 354 -8.50 6.70 8.86
N GLU A 355 -9.24 5.68 8.48
CA GLU A 355 -10.67 5.55 8.77
C GLU A 355 -10.98 5.65 10.26
N PRO A 356 -12.17 6.13 10.64
CA PRO A 356 -12.52 6.33 12.04
C PRO A 356 -12.70 5.01 12.78
N ASP A 357 -12.15 4.93 13.99
CA ASP A 357 -12.25 3.78 14.90
C ASP A 357 -12.96 4.13 16.22
N THR A 358 -13.22 3.11 17.03
CA THR A 358 -13.88 3.31 18.34
C THR A 358 -13.00 4.01 19.37
N ASP A 359 -11.67 3.94 19.23
CA ASP A 359 -10.73 4.49 20.21
C ASP A 359 -10.46 5.99 19.96
N ASN A 360 -10.37 6.40 18.70
CA ASN A 360 -9.96 7.75 18.30
C ASN A 360 -11.07 8.54 17.61
N GLY A 361 -12.19 7.90 17.25
CA GLY A 361 -13.23 8.54 16.45
C GLY A 361 -12.66 9.10 15.15
N TYR A 362 -12.91 10.36 14.88
CA TYR A 362 -12.41 11.07 13.70
C TYR A 362 -11.08 11.82 13.92
N ALA A 363 -10.43 11.70 15.06
CA ALA A 363 -9.33 12.57 15.46
C ALA A 363 -8.11 12.53 14.51
N PHE A 364 -7.79 11.37 13.90
CA PHE A 364 -6.74 11.26 12.89
C PHE A 364 -7.12 11.92 11.56
N LEU A 365 -8.40 11.79 11.15
CA LEU A 365 -8.94 12.49 9.98
C LEU A 365 -8.92 14.01 10.18
N GLU A 366 -9.34 14.48 11.34
CA GLU A 366 -9.28 15.91 11.71
C GLU A 366 -7.85 16.44 11.70
N ALA A 367 -6.90 15.66 12.16
CA ALA A 367 -5.48 15.98 12.09
C ALA A 367 -4.99 16.12 10.63
N ALA A 368 -5.36 15.17 9.76
CA ALA A 368 -5.05 15.24 8.33
C ALA A 368 -5.66 16.49 7.67
N LYS A 369 -6.92 16.81 8.00
CA LYS A 369 -7.61 18.01 7.51
C LYS A 369 -6.88 19.29 7.89
N ARG A 370 -6.54 19.45 9.17
CA ARG A 370 -5.78 20.64 9.62
C ARG A 370 -4.45 20.79 8.86
N VAL A 371 -3.76 19.68 8.56
CA VAL A 371 -2.54 19.76 7.75
C VAL A 371 -2.83 20.18 6.31
N SER A 372 -3.92 19.76 5.70
CA SER A 372 -4.29 20.16 4.34
C SER A 372 -4.74 21.62 4.23
N GLU A 373 -5.35 22.19 5.28
CA GLU A 373 -5.92 23.54 5.29
C GLU A 373 -4.92 24.65 5.66
N ILE A 374 -3.99 24.39 6.58
CA ILE A 374 -3.08 25.39 7.17
C ILE A 374 -1.93 25.80 6.22
N ARG A 375 -1.76 25.14 5.11
CA ARG A 375 -0.64 25.37 4.18
C ARG A 375 -0.96 26.30 3.05
#